data_84563479eedaa9ef6ac7730755d8cba7
#
_entry.id   84563479eedaa9ef6ac7730755d8cba7
#
_cell.length_a   1.000
_cell.length_b   1.000
_cell.length_c   1.000
_cell.angle_alpha   90.00
_cell.angle_beta   90.00
_cell.angle_gamma   90.00
#
_symmetry.space_group_name_H-M   'P 1'
#
loop_
_entity.id
_entity.type
_entity.pdbx_description
1 polymer ?
#
loop_
_entity_poly.entity_id
_entity_poly.type
_entity_poly.pdbx_seq_one_letter_code
_entity_poly.pdbx_strand_id
1 'polypeptide(L)'
;MTSSSSKIPVSVLIPAKDEELNLPACLASIARADEVFMVDSQSSDRTVEIAISTGAKVVQFYFDNRWPKKKNWSLDNLPFRNEWVLIVDCDERIPPELWDEIALAIEDPNFDGYYLNRKVLFLGQWLRYGGRYPDWNLRLFKHEKGRYENLGTESVPNTGDNEVHEHVILAGQVGYLKNDMIHEDYRDLFHWIERHNRYSNWDARVYYNILTGRDESGTIGANLFGDAVQRKRFLKKVWVWLPFKPMLRFILFYFIQLGFLDGKAGYIYARLLSQYEYQINAKLYELRCCGGQLNVAESQPPLSPSVVISQETEVKLP
;
A
#
# COMPACT_ATOMS: atom_id res chain seq x y z
N MET A 1 -34.07 0.76 17.44
CA MET A 1 -33.46 -0.55 17.81
C MET A 1 -32.16 -0.65 17.03
N THR A 2 -31.05 -0.30 17.64
CA THR A 2 -29.71 -0.44 17.03
C THR A 2 -29.39 -1.92 17.03
N SER A 3 -29.45 -2.52 15.85
CA SER A 3 -28.92 -3.87 15.60
C SER A 3 -27.46 -3.86 16.06
N SER A 4 -27.15 -4.56 17.13
CA SER A 4 -25.79 -4.92 17.51
C SER A 4 -25.23 -5.78 16.37
N SER A 5 -24.58 -5.14 15.41
CA SER A 5 -23.87 -5.84 14.34
C SER A 5 -22.82 -6.73 15.00
N SER A 6 -23.00 -8.04 14.91
CA SER A 6 -22.01 -9.00 15.41
C SER A 6 -20.67 -8.72 14.77
N LYS A 7 -19.60 -8.76 15.57
CA LYS A 7 -18.23 -8.61 15.07
C LYS A 7 -17.91 -9.73 14.09
N ILE A 8 -17.21 -9.40 13.02
CA ILE A 8 -16.74 -10.35 12.02
C ILE A 8 -15.36 -10.84 12.44
N PRO A 9 -15.07 -12.17 12.43
CA PRO A 9 -13.79 -12.72 12.91
C PRO A 9 -12.63 -12.43 11.94
N VAL A 10 -12.30 -11.14 11.82
CA VAL A 10 -11.22 -10.60 11.01
C VAL A 10 -10.39 -9.66 11.88
N SER A 11 -9.08 -9.81 11.86
CA SER A 11 -8.13 -8.85 12.41
C SER A 11 -7.79 -7.81 11.36
N VAL A 12 -8.00 -6.53 11.64
CA VAL A 12 -7.61 -5.45 10.72
C VAL A 12 -6.23 -4.94 11.11
N LEU A 13 -5.34 -4.81 10.11
CA LEU A 13 -4.02 -4.22 10.25
C LEU A 13 -3.98 -2.88 9.52
N ILE A 14 -3.69 -1.81 10.27
CA ILE A 14 -3.56 -0.44 9.74
C ILE A 14 -2.12 0.03 9.89
N PRO A 15 -1.34 0.14 8.80
CA PRO A 15 -0.05 0.85 8.82
C PRO A 15 -0.29 2.36 8.81
N ALA A 16 0.28 3.08 9.79
CA ALA A 16 0.05 4.52 9.93
C ALA A 16 1.36 5.32 10.06
N LYS A 17 1.33 6.58 9.60
CA LYS A 17 2.26 7.64 9.91
C LYS A 17 1.66 9.00 9.53
N ASP A 18 1.44 9.86 10.55
CA ASP A 18 0.90 11.22 10.39
C ASP A 18 -0.41 11.23 9.58
N GLU A 19 -1.43 10.52 10.08
CA GLU A 19 -2.71 10.25 9.39
C GLU A 19 -3.94 10.78 10.15
N GLU A 20 -3.78 11.79 11.01
CA GLU A 20 -4.88 12.33 11.84
C GLU A 20 -6.13 12.73 11.05
N LEU A 21 -5.97 13.15 9.78
CA LEU A 21 -7.08 13.56 8.92
C LEU A 21 -7.86 12.35 8.34
N ASN A 22 -7.16 11.30 7.96
CA ASN A 22 -7.74 10.14 7.29
C ASN A 22 -8.25 9.08 8.28
N LEU A 23 -7.53 8.89 9.38
CA LEU A 23 -7.74 7.79 10.32
C LEU A 23 -9.14 7.73 10.94
N PRO A 24 -9.80 8.83 11.34
CA PRO A 24 -11.14 8.76 11.94
C PRO A 24 -12.18 8.07 11.04
N ALA A 25 -12.20 8.38 9.75
CA ALA A 25 -13.13 7.79 8.80
C ALA A 25 -12.74 6.34 8.47
N CYS A 26 -11.46 5.99 8.45
CA CYS A 26 -10.98 4.62 8.33
C CYS A 26 -11.50 3.77 9.50
N LEU A 27 -11.23 4.18 10.75
CA LEU A 27 -11.64 3.48 11.96
C LEU A 27 -13.15 3.29 12.05
N ALA A 28 -13.92 4.33 11.70
CA ALA A 28 -15.38 4.23 11.64
C ALA A 28 -15.86 3.15 10.65
N SER A 29 -15.21 3.04 9.48
CA SER A 29 -15.57 2.08 8.44
C SER A 29 -15.25 0.63 8.80
N ILE A 30 -14.30 0.39 9.70
CA ILE A 30 -13.87 -0.95 10.10
C ILE A 30 -14.44 -1.38 11.46
N ALA A 31 -15.44 -0.66 11.98
CA ALA A 31 -16.03 -0.94 13.28
C ALA A 31 -16.65 -2.36 13.41
N ARG A 32 -16.87 -3.06 12.31
CA ARG A 32 -17.38 -4.46 12.30
C ARG A 32 -16.27 -5.50 12.49
N ALA A 33 -14.99 -5.13 12.39
CA ALA A 33 -13.88 -6.04 12.67
C ALA A 33 -13.87 -6.46 14.15
N ASP A 34 -13.50 -7.73 14.42
CA ASP A 34 -13.35 -8.24 15.78
C ASP A 34 -12.12 -7.64 16.48
N GLU A 35 -11.06 -7.40 15.74
CA GLU A 35 -9.78 -6.89 16.25
C GLU A 35 -9.17 -5.86 15.31
N VAL A 36 -8.55 -4.82 15.87
CA VAL A 36 -7.84 -3.78 15.09
C VAL A 36 -6.46 -3.54 15.69
N PHE A 37 -5.43 -3.73 14.89
CA PHE A 37 -4.06 -3.29 15.16
C PHE A 37 -3.72 -2.09 14.29
N MET A 38 -3.20 -1.03 14.91
CA MET A 38 -2.56 0.07 14.20
C MET A 38 -1.06 0.04 14.46
N VAL A 39 -0.26 -0.05 13.40
CA VAL A 39 1.20 -0.04 13.49
C VAL A 39 1.71 1.32 13.05
N ASP A 40 2.14 2.09 14.02
CA ASP A 40 2.51 3.49 13.88
C ASP A 40 4.02 3.67 13.74
N SER A 41 4.45 4.47 12.78
CA SER A 41 5.86 4.82 12.58
C SER A 41 6.21 6.17 13.21
N GLN A 42 6.00 6.29 14.51
CA GLN A 42 6.27 7.48 15.31
C GLN A 42 5.58 8.72 14.72
N SER A 43 4.27 8.70 14.62
CA SER A 43 3.48 9.86 14.20
C SER A 43 3.69 11.03 15.16
N SER A 44 3.80 12.23 14.62
CA SER A 44 3.99 13.47 15.35
C SER A 44 2.70 14.26 15.57
N ASP A 45 1.62 13.83 14.90
CA ASP A 45 0.28 14.39 14.98
C ASP A 45 -0.62 13.57 15.96
N ARG A 46 -1.93 13.75 15.90
CA ARG A 46 -2.88 13.08 16.79
C ARG A 46 -3.25 11.64 16.35
N THR A 47 -2.54 11.06 15.41
CA THR A 47 -2.83 9.70 14.88
C THR A 47 -2.95 8.67 15.98
N VAL A 48 -1.98 8.60 16.90
CA VAL A 48 -1.95 7.63 18.01
C VAL A 48 -3.10 7.87 18.99
N GLU A 49 -3.35 9.11 19.39
CA GLU A 49 -4.44 9.49 20.28
C GLU A 49 -5.80 9.04 19.71
N ILE A 50 -6.04 9.31 18.43
CA ILE A 50 -7.28 8.94 17.72
C ILE A 50 -7.46 7.41 17.73
N ALA A 51 -6.44 6.64 17.40
CA ALA A 51 -6.50 5.19 17.39
C ALA A 51 -6.84 4.60 18.74
N ILE A 52 -6.16 5.06 19.80
CA ILE A 52 -6.38 4.60 21.19
C ILE A 52 -7.83 4.91 21.61
N SER A 53 -8.35 6.09 21.28
CA SER A 53 -9.71 6.49 21.67
C SER A 53 -10.81 5.60 21.10
N THR A 54 -10.53 4.87 20.00
CA THR A 54 -11.47 3.93 19.37
C THR A 54 -11.27 2.48 19.80
N GLY A 55 -10.31 2.21 20.68
CA GLY A 55 -10.00 0.86 21.17
C GLY A 55 -9.10 0.04 20.25
N ALA A 56 -8.44 0.66 19.26
CA ALA A 56 -7.42 0.00 18.46
C ALA A 56 -6.17 -0.29 19.28
N LYS A 57 -5.56 -1.44 19.05
CA LYS A 57 -4.26 -1.80 19.65
C LYS A 57 -3.16 -1.11 18.87
N VAL A 58 -2.50 -0.13 19.49
CA VAL A 58 -1.42 0.64 18.85
C VAL A 58 -0.08 0.02 19.16
N VAL A 59 0.72 -0.19 18.11
CA VAL A 59 2.08 -0.73 18.19
C VAL A 59 3.04 0.23 17.50
N GLN A 60 4.14 0.59 18.16
CA GLN A 60 5.16 1.46 17.57
C GLN A 60 6.16 0.64 16.75
N PHE A 61 6.34 1.04 15.49
CA PHE A 61 7.30 0.45 14.59
C PHE A 61 8.47 1.39 14.31
N TYR A 62 9.70 0.88 14.46
CA TYR A 62 10.93 1.61 14.19
C TYR A 62 11.65 0.96 13.02
N PHE A 63 11.68 1.66 11.90
CA PHE A 63 12.32 1.16 10.69
C PHE A 63 13.83 1.42 10.71
N ASP A 64 14.61 0.37 10.59
CA ASP A 64 16.08 0.39 10.57
C ASP A 64 16.66 0.36 9.15
N ASN A 65 15.83 0.62 8.13
CA ASN A 65 16.18 0.52 6.70
C ASN A 65 16.55 -0.90 6.26
N ARG A 66 16.04 -1.93 6.95
CA ARG A 66 16.22 -3.34 6.60
C ARG A 66 14.86 -4.02 6.43
N TRP A 67 14.89 -5.13 5.72
CA TRP A 67 13.74 -6.02 5.65
C TRP A 67 13.55 -6.80 6.97
N PRO A 68 12.34 -7.03 7.45
CA PRO A 68 11.07 -6.69 6.79
C PRO A 68 10.65 -5.24 7.04
N LYS A 69 9.87 -4.68 6.10
CA LYS A 69 9.16 -3.42 6.28
C LYS A 69 7.91 -3.62 7.16
N LYS A 70 7.17 -2.55 7.43
CA LYS A 70 6.10 -2.45 8.42
C LYS A 70 5.02 -3.54 8.30
N LYS A 71 4.48 -3.81 7.10
CA LYS A 71 3.38 -4.78 6.94
C LYS A 71 3.87 -6.21 7.19
N ASN A 72 5.01 -6.62 6.63
CA ASN A 72 5.57 -7.94 6.89
C ASN A 72 6.01 -8.11 8.35
N TRP A 73 6.68 -7.08 8.91
CA TRP A 73 7.02 -7.11 10.32
C TRP A 73 5.77 -7.32 11.19
N SER A 74 4.68 -6.64 10.86
CA SER A 74 3.41 -6.79 11.58
C SER A 74 2.84 -8.20 11.45
N LEU A 75 2.86 -8.77 10.25
CA LEU A 75 2.36 -10.14 10.00
C LEU A 75 3.19 -11.21 10.74
N ASP A 76 4.48 -10.94 11.02
CA ASP A 76 5.38 -11.84 11.71
C ASP A 76 5.34 -11.73 13.23
N ASN A 77 4.99 -10.54 13.76
CA ASN A 77 5.18 -10.23 15.18
C ASN A 77 3.88 -9.95 15.96
N LEU A 78 2.77 -9.61 15.28
CA LEU A 78 1.54 -9.29 15.99
C LEU A 78 0.75 -10.56 16.34
N PRO A 79 0.20 -10.65 17.57
CA PRO A 79 -0.58 -11.79 18.02
C PRO A 79 -2.03 -11.69 17.51
N PHE A 80 -2.22 -11.90 16.20
CA PHE A 80 -3.55 -11.91 15.62
C PHE A 80 -4.41 -13.01 16.22
N ARG A 81 -5.61 -12.66 16.69
CA ARG A 81 -6.55 -13.61 17.26
C ARG A 81 -7.34 -14.37 16.20
N ASN A 82 -7.55 -13.76 15.04
CA ASN A 82 -8.31 -14.31 13.95
C ASN A 82 -7.39 -14.86 12.86
N GLU A 83 -7.82 -15.94 12.20
CA GLU A 83 -7.10 -16.53 11.06
C GLU A 83 -6.97 -15.54 9.89
N TRP A 84 -8.01 -14.72 9.68
CA TRP A 84 -8.09 -13.77 8.59
C TRP A 84 -7.57 -12.39 9.02
N VAL A 85 -6.69 -11.83 8.20
CA VAL A 85 -6.23 -10.45 8.31
C VAL A 85 -6.73 -9.65 7.11
N LEU A 86 -7.23 -8.43 7.38
CA LEU A 86 -7.56 -7.43 6.38
C LEU A 86 -6.60 -6.24 6.54
N ILE A 87 -5.81 -5.95 5.51
CA ILE A 87 -4.91 -4.81 5.51
C ILE A 87 -5.64 -3.60 4.92
N VAL A 88 -5.73 -2.52 5.71
CA VAL A 88 -6.44 -1.28 5.35
C VAL A 88 -5.50 -0.11 5.58
N ASP A 89 -5.19 0.64 4.52
CA ASP A 89 -4.43 1.89 4.66
C ASP A 89 -5.34 3.00 5.24
N CYS A 90 -4.78 4.00 5.94
CA CYS A 90 -5.58 5.02 6.65
C CYS A 90 -6.51 5.82 5.72
N ASP A 91 -6.17 5.92 4.44
CA ASP A 91 -6.97 6.57 3.40
C ASP A 91 -7.95 5.61 2.68
N GLU A 92 -8.18 4.42 3.26
CA GLU A 92 -9.14 3.44 2.73
C GLU A 92 -10.36 3.29 3.66
N ARG A 93 -11.51 2.91 3.07
CA ARG A 93 -12.80 2.73 3.76
C ARG A 93 -13.44 1.43 3.30
N ILE A 94 -14.01 0.69 4.23
CA ILE A 94 -14.73 -0.55 3.98
C ILE A 94 -16.24 -0.28 4.09
N PRO A 95 -16.97 -0.19 2.96
CA PRO A 95 -18.40 0.02 2.98
C PRO A 95 -19.17 -1.15 3.61
N PRO A 96 -20.39 -0.94 4.11
CA PRO A 96 -21.19 -1.99 4.74
C PRO A 96 -21.40 -3.22 3.85
N GLU A 97 -21.67 -3.01 2.56
CA GLU A 97 -21.87 -4.08 1.58
C GLU A 97 -20.60 -4.93 1.36
N LEU A 98 -19.42 -4.33 1.45
CA LEU A 98 -18.16 -5.08 1.38
C LEU A 98 -17.94 -5.89 2.67
N TRP A 99 -18.32 -5.36 3.83
CA TRP A 99 -18.28 -6.12 5.08
C TRP A 99 -19.22 -7.34 5.06
N ASP A 100 -20.42 -7.21 4.48
CA ASP A 100 -21.37 -8.33 4.33
C ASP A 100 -20.77 -9.41 3.42
N GLU A 101 -20.11 -9.01 2.36
CA GLU A 101 -19.43 -9.94 1.45
C GLU A 101 -18.21 -10.60 2.12
N ILE A 102 -17.39 -9.83 2.87
CA ILE A 102 -16.24 -10.37 3.64
C ILE A 102 -16.73 -11.44 4.63
N ALA A 103 -17.83 -11.19 5.35
CA ALA A 103 -18.35 -12.14 6.33
C ALA A 103 -18.72 -13.50 5.71
N LEU A 104 -19.22 -13.49 4.47
CA LEU A 104 -19.52 -14.72 3.73
C LEU A 104 -18.24 -15.35 3.14
N ALA A 105 -17.34 -14.52 2.66
CA ALA A 105 -16.13 -14.98 1.97
C ALA A 105 -15.17 -15.73 2.89
N ILE A 106 -15.02 -15.30 4.15
CA ILE A 106 -14.13 -15.96 5.11
C ILE A 106 -14.61 -17.34 5.56
N GLU A 107 -15.87 -17.68 5.30
CA GLU A 107 -16.45 -19.00 5.58
C GLU A 107 -16.20 -20.00 4.44
N ASP A 108 -15.79 -19.56 3.26
CA ASP A 108 -15.50 -20.43 2.12
C ASP A 108 -14.14 -21.12 2.29
N PRO A 109 -14.10 -22.45 2.51
CA PRO A 109 -12.85 -23.18 2.75
C PRO A 109 -11.97 -23.31 1.50
N ASN A 110 -12.49 -22.97 0.31
CA ASN A 110 -11.76 -23.12 -0.94
C ASN A 110 -10.71 -22.01 -1.16
N PHE A 111 -10.81 -20.90 -0.42
CA PHE A 111 -9.95 -19.74 -0.60
C PHE A 111 -9.13 -19.43 0.65
N ASP A 112 -7.94 -18.91 0.43
CA ASP A 112 -7.01 -18.47 1.47
C ASP A 112 -6.77 -16.96 1.43
N GLY A 113 -7.30 -16.30 0.40
CA GLY A 113 -7.24 -14.86 0.26
C GLY A 113 -8.18 -14.32 -0.82
N TYR A 114 -8.43 -13.01 -0.77
CA TYR A 114 -9.32 -12.32 -1.69
C TYR A 114 -8.72 -11.01 -2.16
N TYR A 115 -8.83 -10.79 -3.47
CA TYR A 115 -8.60 -9.49 -4.07
C TYR A 115 -9.80 -8.59 -3.82
N LEU A 116 -9.52 -7.38 -3.35
CA LEU A 116 -10.47 -6.28 -3.22
C LEU A 116 -10.15 -5.25 -4.30
N ASN A 117 -11.20 -4.72 -4.93
CA ASN A 117 -11.06 -3.67 -5.90
C ASN A 117 -11.15 -2.30 -5.22
N ARG A 118 -10.32 -1.34 -5.63
CA ARG A 118 -10.29 0.02 -5.07
C ARG A 118 -10.99 1.01 -5.97
N LYS A 119 -11.98 1.71 -5.40
CA LYS A 119 -12.62 2.88 -5.99
C LYS A 119 -11.86 4.13 -5.55
N VAL A 120 -11.02 4.65 -6.43
CA VAL A 120 -10.14 5.79 -6.11
C VAL A 120 -10.89 7.11 -6.31
N LEU A 121 -11.03 7.89 -5.22
CA LEU A 121 -11.52 9.26 -5.24
C LEU A 121 -10.32 10.22 -5.32
N PHE A 122 -10.37 11.14 -6.25
CA PHE A 122 -9.34 12.16 -6.43
C PHE A 122 -10.00 13.53 -6.67
N LEU A 123 -9.66 14.51 -5.84
CA LEU A 123 -10.31 15.83 -5.83
C LEU A 123 -11.83 15.73 -5.75
N GLY A 124 -12.35 14.82 -4.90
CA GLY A 124 -13.77 14.59 -4.69
C GLY A 124 -14.49 13.86 -5.83
N GLN A 125 -13.78 13.37 -6.84
CA GLN A 125 -14.35 12.65 -7.97
C GLN A 125 -13.81 11.23 -8.08
N TRP A 126 -14.69 10.25 -8.35
CA TRP A 126 -14.26 8.89 -8.65
C TRP A 126 -13.58 8.83 -10.02
N LEU A 127 -12.32 8.39 -10.04
CA LEU A 127 -11.59 8.09 -11.26
C LEU A 127 -11.98 6.72 -11.79
N ARG A 128 -12.83 6.66 -12.79
CA ARG A 128 -13.32 5.41 -13.41
C ARG A 128 -12.43 4.95 -14.56
N TYR A 129 -11.73 5.88 -15.18
CA TYR A 129 -10.93 5.68 -16.38
C TYR A 129 -9.44 5.92 -16.08
N GLY A 130 -8.64 6.12 -17.11
CA GLY A 130 -7.21 6.36 -16.93
C GLY A 130 -6.48 5.18 -16.26
N GLY A 131 -6.98 3.94 -16.41
CA GLY A 131 -6.39 2.75 -15.81
C GLY A 131 -6.48 2.69 -14.28
N ARG A 132 -7.40 3.47 -13.67
CA ARG A 132 -7.59 3.53 -12.20
C ARG A 132 -8.68 2.60 -11.70
N TYR A 133 -9.49 2.04 -12.60
CA TYR A 133 -10.52 1.08 -12.25
C TYR A 133 -10.65 0.03 -13.36
N PRO A 134 -10.70 -1.28 -13.03
CA PRO A 134 -10.52 -1.85 -11.69
C PRO A 134 -9.06 -1.80 -11.20
N ASP A 135 -8.87 -1.67 -9.87
CA ASP A 135 -7.57 -1.67 -9.22
C ASP A 135 -7.54 -2.74 -8.12
N TRP A 136 -7.22 -3.97 -8.52
CA TRP A 136 -7.27 -5.15 -7.67
C TRP A 136 -6.05 -5.25 -6.76
N ASN A 137 -6.29 -5.41 -5.44
CA ASN A 137 -5.27 -5.60 -4.43
C ASN A 137 -5.63 -6.78 -3.53
N LEU A 138 -4.67 -7.66 -3.26
CA LEU A 138 -4.84 -8.75 -2.31
C LEU A 138 -4.71 -8.15 -0.90
N ARG A 139 -5.86 -7.96 -0.23
CA ARG A 139 -5.94 -7.25 1.05
C ARG A 139 -6.52 -8.10 2.19
N LEU A 140 -7.36 -9.10 1.88
CA LEU A 140 -7.93 -10.03 2.83
C LEU A 140 -7.30 -11.40 2.60
N PHE A 141 -6.64 -11.97 3.62
CA PHE A 141 -6.00 -13.29 3.51
C PHE A 141 -5.75 -13.90 4.89
N LYS A 142 -5.53 -15.22 4.91
CA LYS A 142 -5.09 -15.92 6.12
C LYS A 142 -3.67 -15.48 6.46
N HIS A 143 -3.48 -14.90 7.65
CA HIS A 143 -2.24 -14.20 7.99
C HIS A 143 -0.98 -15.09 7.99
N GLU A 144 -1.13 -16.41 8.20
CA GLU A 144 -0.03 -17.36 8.15
C GLU A 144 0.42 -17.69 6.72
N LYS A 145 -0.45 -17.45 5.71
CA LYS A 145 -0.23 -17.86 4.32
C LYS A 145 0.26 -16.74 3.40
N GLY A 146 0.16 -15.47 3.80
CA GLY A 146 0.49 -14.33 2.95
C GLY A 146 1.65 -13.50 3.48
N ARG A 147 2.58 -13.12 2.61
CA ARG A 147 3.66 -12.16 2.92
C ARG A 147 3.91 -11.27 1.71
N TYR A 148 4.25 -10.01 1.96
CA TYR A 148 4.72 -9.13 0.90
C TYR A 148 6.07 -9.59 0.40
N GLU A 149 6.27 -9.53 -0.92
CA GLU A 149 7.55 -9.85 -1.56
C GLU A 149 8.64 -8.85 -1.15
N ASN A 150 9.88 -9.31 -1.13
CA ASN A 150 11.04 -8.44 -0.95
C ASN A 150 11.60 -8.01 -2.31
N LEU A 151 11.58 -6.71 -2.60
CA LEU A 151 12.11 -6.13 -3.84
C LEU A 151 13.56 -5.62 -3.69
N GLY A 152 14.20 -5.83 -2.53
CA GLY A 152 15.59 -5.39 -2.29
C GLY A 152 15.78 -3.88 -2.33
N THR A 153 14.74 -3.12 -1.98
CA THR A 153 14.74 -1.66 -2.09
C THR A 153 14.58 -0.94 -0.74
N GLU A 154 14.63 -1.67 0.36
CA GLU A 154 14.47 -1.15 1.72
C GLU A 154 15.53 -0.11 2.11
N SER A 155 16.74 -0.24 1.57
CA SER A 155 17.85 0.68 1.81
C SER A 155 17.82 1.94 0.93
N VAL A 156 16.81 2.11 0.07
CA VAL A 156 16.70 3.30 -0.77
C VAL A 156 16.27 4.49 0.08
N PRO A 157 17.05 5.60 0.10
CA PRO A 157 16.75 6.76 0.94
C PRO A 157 15.37 7.37 0.64
N ASN A 158 14.72 7.86 1.68
CA ASN A 158 13.46 8.62 1.58
C ASN A 158 12.30 7.85 0.90
N THR A 159 12.31 6.52 0.92
CA THR A 159 11.22 5.70 0.34
C THR A 159 10.15 5.33 1.37
N GLY A 160 10.47 5.47 2.67
CA GLY A 160 9.57 5.08 3.74
C GLY A 160 9.68 3.60 4.13
N ASP A 161 8.94 3.25 5.15
CA ASP A 161 8.98 1.97 5.86
C ASP A 161 7.80 1.04 5.51
N ASN A 162 6.91 1.49 4.62
CA ASN A 162 5.72 0.75 4.22
C ASN A 162 5.93 0.06 2.86
N GLU A 163 5.33 -1.11 2.70
CA GLU A 163 5.24 -1.82 1.42
C GLU A 163 4.21 -1.12 0.53
N VAL A 164 4.68 -0.41 -0.50
CA VAL A 164 3.85 0.39 -1.41
C VAL A 164 3.71 -0.27 -2.77
N HIS A 165 4.79 -0.85 -3.26
CA HIS A 165 4.88 -1.45 -4.59
C HIS A 165 5.05 -2.98 -4.55
N GLU A 166 5.24 -3.51 -3.36
CA GLU A 166 5.33 -4.94 -3.08
C GLU A 166 3.93 -5.57 -3.12
N HIS A 167 3.83 -6.76 -3.67
CA HIS A 167 2.58 -7.53 -3.74
C HIS A 167 2.63 -8.66 -2.72
N VAL A 168 1.45 -9.05 -2.23
CA VAL A 168 1.35 -10.23 -1.36
C VAL A 168 1.52 -11.49 -2.20
N ILE A 169 2.46 -12.34 -1.78
CA ILE A 169 2.60 -13.72 -2.23
C ILE A 169 1.78 -14.56 -1.26
N LEU A 170 0.80 -15.28 -1.77
CA LEU A 170 -0.08 -16.12 -0.98
C LEU A 170 0.13 -17.60 -1.31
N ALA A 171 0.34 -18.41 -0.27
CA ALA A 171 0.38 -19.87 -0.39
C ALA A 171 -1.05 -20.43 -0.31
N GLY A 172 -1.77 -20.46 -1.45
CA GLY A 172 -3.16 -20.96 -1.51
C GLY A 172 -3.97 -20.40 -2.67
N GLN A 173 -5.28 -20.64 -2.61
CA GLN A 173 -6.21 -20.16 -3.63
C GLN A 173 -6.69 -18.75 -3.33
N VAL A 174 -6.89 -17.96 -4.38
CA VAL A 174 -7.36 -16.57 -4.26
C VAL A 174 -8.70 -16.39 -4.97
N GLY A 175 -9.62 -15.66 -4.33
CA GLY A 175 -10.88 -15.22 -4.90
C GLY A 175 -10.89 -13.71 -5.18
N TYR A 176 -12.02 -13.20 -5.67
CA TYR A 176 -12.26 -11.80 -5.96
C TYR A 176 -13.58 -11.38 -5.33
N LEU A 177 -13.57 -10.34 -4.49
CA LEU A 177 -14.78 -9.74 -3.97
C LEU A 177 -15.37 -8.77 -5.00
N LYS A 178 -16.70 -8.65 -5.00
CA LYS A 178 -17.45 -7.85 -5.99
C LYS A 178 -17.62 -6.41 -5.56
N ASN A 179 -17.73 -6.18 -4.25
CA ASN A 179 -17.91 -4.85 -3.71
C ASN A 179 -16.57 -4.14 -3.57
N ASP A 180 -16.55 -2.84 -3.84
CA ASP A 180 -15.35 -2.03 -3.83
C ASP A 180 -15.02 -1.51 -2.44
N MET A 181 -13.74 -1.44 -2.09
CA MET A 181 -13.26 -0.56 -1.04
C MET A 181 -13.08 0.86 -1.61
N ILE A 182 -13.28 1.87 -0.78
CA ILE A 182 -13.11 3.27 -1.17
C ILE A 182 -11.70 3.71 -0.76
N HIS A 183 -10.96 4.32 -1.68
CA HIS A 183 -9.69 4.97 -1.41
C HIS A 183 -9.85 6.47 -1.61
N GLU A 184 -9.79 7.22 -0.51
CA GLU A 184 -9.97 8.67 -0.49
C GLU A 184 -9.01 9.31 0.51
N ASP A 185 -7.98 9.97 0.02
CA ASP A 185 -7.05 10.75 0.82
C ASP A 185 -7.64 12.16 1.05
N TYR A 186 -7.90 12.51 2.30
CA TYR A 186 -8.42 13.82 2.69
C TYR A 186 -7.36 14.90 2.73
N ARG A 187 -6.11 14.55 2.54
CA ARG A 187 -5.01 15.52 2.41
C ARG A 187 -5.04 16.17 1.03
N ASP A 188 -4.37 17.31 0.92
CA ASP A 188 -4.32 18.13 -0.28
C ASP A 188 -3.31 17.61 -1.35
N LEU A 189 -3.25 18.35 -2.47
CA LEU A 189 -2.31 18.04 -3.54
C LEU A 189 -0.84 18.21 -3.14
N PHE A 190 -0.53 19.04 -2.13
CA PHE A 190 0.84 19.17 -1.62
C PHE A 190 1.33 17.83 -1.09
N HIS A 191 0.55 17.18 -0.23
CA HIS A 191 0.87 15.86 0.31
C HIS A 191 0.91 14.77 -0.77
N TRP A 192 -0.01 14.84 -1.75
CA TRP A 192 0.00 13.92 -2.88
C TRP A 192 1.32 14.03 -3.66
N ILE A 193 1.75 15.24 -4.01
CA ILE A 193 2.97 15.51 -4.78
C ILE A 193 4.22 15.10 -3.98
N GLU A 194 4.27 15.45 -2.69
CA GLU A 194 5.37 15.08 -1.79
C GLU A 194 5.53 13.56 -1.69
N ARG A 195 4.43 12.85 -1.48
CA ARG A 195 4.41 11.38 -1.43
C ARG A 195 4.92 10.77 -2.74
N HIS A 196 4.46 11.26 -3.88
CA HIS A 196 4.93 10.79 -5.19
C HIS A 196 6.39 11.17 -5.47
N ASN A 197 6.86 12.31 -4.96
CA ASN A 197 8.28 12.62 -5.00
C ASN A 197 9.12 11.58 -4.23
N ARG A 198 8.66 11.10 -3.08
CA ARG A 198 9.32 9.99 -2.35
C ARG A 198 9.26 8.67 -3.13
N TYR A 199 8.10 8.32 -3.66
CA TYR A 199 7.94 7.10 -4.47
C TYR A 199 8.81 7.10 -5.73
N SER A 200 9.07 8.26 -6.34
CA SER A 200 9.94 8.34 -7.51
C SER A 200 11.40 7.99 -7.22
N ASN A 201 11.88 8.09 -5.96
CA ASN A 201 13.20 7.58 -5.56
C ASN A 201 13.24 6.05 -5.69
N TRP A 202 12.19 5.41 -5.19
CA TRP A 202 12.04 3.96 -5.24
C TRP A 202 11.93 3.45 -6.69
N ASP A 203 11.02 4.03 -7.49
CA ASP A 203 10.85 3.64 -8.89
C ASP A 203 12.12 3.89 -9.73
N ALA A 204 12.86 4.97 -9.47
CA ALA A 204 14.14 5.23 -10.13
C ALA A 204 15.17 4.12 -9.82
N ARG A 205 15.22 3.64 -8.57
CA ARG A 205 16.07 2.50 -8.20
C ARG A 205 15.66 1.21 -8.89
N VAL A 206 14.35 0.92 -8.92
CA VAL A 206 13.83 -0.25 -9.66
C VAL A 206 14.19 -0.17 -11.14
N TYR A 207 14.04 0.99 -11.78
CA TYR A 207 14.43 1.19 -13.18
C TYR A 207 15.94 0.98 -13.37
N TYR A 208 16.75 1.51 -12.46
CA TYR A 208 18.19 1.32 -12.47
C TYR A 208 18.57 -0.17 -12.39
N ASN A 209 17.96 -0.92 -11.47
CA ASN A 209 18.20 -2.35 -11.29
C ASN A 209 17.82 -3.15 -12.55
N ILE A 210 16.66 -2.86 -13.15
CA ILE A 210 16.23 -3.49 -14.41
C ILE A 210 17.25 -3.21 -15.53
N LEU A 211 17.72 -1.97 -15.67
CA LEU A 211 18.64 -1.58 -16.74
C LEU A 211 20.06 -2.10 -16.57
N THR A 212 20.47 -2.39 -15.34
CA THR A 212 21.81 -2.92 -15.01
C THR A 212 21.84 -4.43 -14.81
N GLY A 213 20.70 -5.11 -14.99
CA GLY A 213 20.60 -6.56 -14.79
C GLY A 213 20.70 -6.99 -13.31
N ARG A 214 20.51 -6.05 -12.36
CA ARG A 214 20.49 -6.31 -10.92
C ARG A 214 19.10 -6.61 -10.39
N ASP A 215 18.17 -6.93 -11.27
CA ASP A 215 16.79 -7.28 -10.94
C ASP A 215 16.78 -8.66 -10.27
N GLU A 216 16.95 -8.70 -8.97
CA GLU A 216 17.06 -9.92 -8.19
C GLU A 216 15.71 -10.61 -8.02
N SER A 217 15.72 -11.92 -8.27
CA SER A 217 14.59 -12.82 -8.25
C SER A 217 14.32 -13.37 -6.83
N GLY A 218 13.60 -12.68 -6.05
CA GLY A 218 12.86 -13.20 -4.88
C GLY A 218 11.39 -12.89 -5.04
N THR A 219 10.99 -12.57 -6.25
CA THR A 219 9.80 -11.82 -6.59
C THR A 219 8.96 -12.58 -7.60
N ILE A 220 7.71 -12.19 -7.74
CA ILE A 220 6.82 -12.69 -8.78
C ILE A 220 7.47 -12.46 -10.16
N GLY A 221 7.71 -13.52 -10.93
CA GLY A 221 8.39 -13.45 -12.23
C GLY A 221 7.62 -12.61 -13.26
N ALA A 222 8.34 -11.93 -14.17
CA ALA A 222 7.72 -11.21 -15.28
C ALA A 222 7.34 -12.19 -16.40
N ASN A 223 6.04 -12.26 -16.74
CA ASN A 223 5.53 -13.14 -17.81
C ASN A 223 4.36 -12.46 -18.53
N LEU A 224 4.44 -12.33 -19.85
CA LEU A 224 3.38 -11.74 -20.67
C LEU A 224 2.09 -12.57 -20.67
N PHE A 225 2.21 -13.89 -20.57
CA PHE A 225 1.08 -14.83 -20.59
C PHE A 225 0.68 -15.31 -19.18
N GLY A 226 1.28 -14.74 -18.13
CA GLY A 226 0.99 -15.05 -16.75
C GLY A 226 -0.23 -14.31 -16.19
N ASP A 227 -0.34 -14.27 -14.87
CA ASP A 227 -1.39 -13.53 -14.16
C ASP A 227 -1.25 -12.00 -14.34
N ALA A 228 -2.19 -11.25 -13.75
CA ALA A 228 -2.22 -9.79 -13.91
C ALA A 228 -0.96 -9.10 -13.36
N VAL A 229 -0.35 -9.63 -12.27
CA VAL A 229 0.85 -9.07 -11.66
C VAL A 229 2.06 -9.36 -12.54
N GLN A 230 2.20 -10.59 -13.03
CA GLN A 230 3.28 -11.02 -13.93
C GLN A 230 3.28 -10.23 -15.24
N ARG A 231 2.09 -9.98 -15.81
CA ARG A 231 1.93 -9.13 -17.02
C ARG A 231 2.31 -7.68 -16.76
N LYS A 232 1.87 -7.09 -15.64
CA LYS A 232 2.27 -5.72 -15.23
C LYS A 232 3.80 -5.61 -15.11
N ARG A 233 4.46 -6.61 -14.55
CA ARG A 233 5.94 -6.65 -14.43
C ARG A 233 6.64 -6.76 -15.77
N PHE A 234 6.14 -7.61 -16.65
CA PHE A 234 6.67 -7.71 -18.02
C PHE A 234 6.56 -6.36 -18.75
N LEU A 235 5.38 -5.73 -18.71
CA LEU A 235 5.16 -4.42 -19.29
C LEU A 235 6.04 -3.34 -18.65
N LYS A 236 6.29 -3.40 -17.34
CA LYS A 236 7.21 -2.48 -16.65
C LYS A 236 8.64 -2.65 -17.18
N LYS A 237 9.13 -3.88 -17.40
CA LYS A 237 10.45 -4.12 -17.99
C LYS A 237 10.56 -3.53 -19.40
N VAL A 238 9.54 -3.67 -20.24
CA VAL A 238 9.49 -3.03 -21.57
C VAL A 238 9.43 -1.51 -21.45
N TRP A 239 8.58 -1.00 -20.54
CA TRP A 239 8.39 0.43 -20.32
C TRP A 239 9.70 1.18 -19.99
N VAL A 240 10.56 0.56 -19.20
CA VAL A 240 11.84 1.18 -18.76
C VAL A 240 12.73 1.56 -19.94
N TRP A 241 12.66 0.84 -21.07
CA TRP A 241 13.47 1.08 -22.27
C TRP A 241 12.87 2.11 -23.23
N LEU A 242 11.61 2.52 -23.03
CA LEU A 242 10.96 3.45 -23.95
C LEU A 242 11.52 4.88 -23.82
N PRO A 243 11.69 5.62 -24.93
CA PRO A 243 11.98 7.05 -24.91
C PRO A 243 10.70 7.85 -24.57
N PHE A 244 10.85 9.13 -24.23
CA PHE A 244 9.75 10.08 -24.01
C PHE A 244 8.65 9.59 -23.04
N LYS A 245 9.02 8.78 -22.06
CA LYS A 245 8.09 8.15 -21.10
C LYS A 245 7.07 9.10 -20.47
N PRO A 246 7.41 10.36 -20.04
CA PRO A 246 6.41 11.28 -19.49
C PRO A 246 5.27 11.60 -20.46
N MET A 247 5.60 11.82 -21.74
CA MET A 247 4.60 12.07 -22.79
C MET A 247 3.77 10.82 -23.07
N LEU A 248 4.43 9.66 -23.21
CA LEU A 248 3.77 8.38 -23.40
C LEU A 248 2.84 8.03 -22.24
N ARG A 249 3.25 8.33 -20.99
CA ARG A 249 2.41 8.16 -19.79
C ARG A 249 1.13 9.00 -19.90
N PHE A 250 1.25 10.27 -20.27
CA PHE A 250 0.09 11.13 -20.46
C PHE A 250 -0.85 10.62 -21.57
N ILE A 251 -0.30 10.27 -22.73
CA ILE A 251 -1.10 9.74 -23.85
C ILE A 251 -1.81 8.45 -23.46
N LEU A 252 -1.10 7.54 -22.79
CA LEU A 252 -1.66 6.27 -22.34
C LEU A 252 -2.84 6.48 -21.39
N PHE A 253 -2.66 7.26 -20.31
CA PHE A 253 -3.67 7.42 -19.29
C PHE A 253 -4.83 8.31 -19.73
N TYR A 254 -4.54 9.40 -20.44
CA TYR A 254 -5.57 10.36 -20.82
C TYR A 254 -6.36 9.96 -22.04
N PHE A 255 -5.69 9.50 -23.12
CA PHE A 255 -6.36 9.16 -24.37
C PHE A 255 -6.66 7.67 -24.51
N ILE A 256 -5.66 6.80 -24.35
CA ILE A 256 -5.84 5.36 -24.63
C ILE A 256 -6.72 4.70 -23.55
N GLN A 257 -6.50 5.04 -22.28
CA GLN A 257 -7.30 4.53 -21.17
C GLN A 257 -8.49 5.46 -20.83
N LEU A 258 -8.83 6.39 -21.74
CA LEU A 258 -10.03 7.23 -21.68
C LEU A 258 -10.12 8.15 -20.45
N GLY A 259 -9.00 8.51 -19.83
CA GLY A 259 -8.97 9.37 -18.64
C GLY A 259 -9.63 10.74 -18.85
N PHE A 260 -9.80 11.18 -20.10
CA PHE A 260 -10.53 12.41 -20.43
C PHE A 260 -12.03 12.33 -20.07
N LEU A 261 -12.59 11.12 -19.94
CA LEU A 261 -13.97 10.90 -19.51
C LEU A 261 -14.17 11.20 -18.02
N ASP A 262 -13.10 11.22 -17.22
CA ASP A 262 -13.12 11.68 -15.82
C ASP A 262 -12.98 13.21 -15.72
N GLY A 263 -13.18 13.94 -16.83
CA GLY A 263 -13.21 15.39 -16.88
C GLY A 263 -11.94 16.07 -16.37
N LYS A 264 -12.10 17.16 -15.60
CA LYS A 264 -10.95 17.95 -15.10
C LYS A 264 -10.07 17.16 -14.13
N ALA A 265 -10.66 16.33 -13.27
CA ALA A 265 -9.90 15.49 -12.33
C ALA A 265 -9.04 14.48 -13.08
N GLY A 266 -9.59 13.81 -14.11
CA GLY A 266 -8.83 12.89 -14.98
C GLY A 266 -7.68 13.57 -15.71
N TYR A 267 -7.88 14.79 -16.22
CA TYR A 267 -6.80 15.57 -16.83
C TYR A 267 -5.67 15.89 -15.84
N ILE A 268 -6.04 16.44 -14.67
CA ILE A 268 -5.06 16.79 -13.63
C ILE A 268 -4.28 15.54 -13.20
N TYR A 269 -4.99 14.45 -12.96
CA TYR A 269 -4.38 13.18 -12.56
C TYR A 269 -3.39 12.65 -13.62
N ALA A 270 -3.78 12.62 -14.89
CA ALA A 270 -2.92 12.18 -15.99
C ALA A 270 -1.66 13.07 -16.14
N ARG A 271 -1.80 14.40 -15.93
CA ARG A 271 -0.66 15.34 -15.92
C ARG A 271 0.28 15.09 -14.74
N LEU A 272 -0.26 14.88 -13.55
CA LEU A 272 0.54 14.56 -12.37
C LEU A 272 1.29 13.23 -12.52
N LEU A 273 0.68 12.19 -13.11
CA LEU A 273 1.36 10.94 -13.42
C LEU A 273 2.47 11.11 -14.47
N SER A 274 2.26 11.97 -15.47
CA SER A 274 3.29 12.34 -16.45
C SER A 274 4.47 13.04 -15.78
N GLN A 275 4.20 13.96 -14.85
CA GLN A 275 5.23 14.65 -14.05
C GLN A 275 5.97 13.68 -13.13
N TYR A 276 5.27 12.76 -12.50
CA TYR A 276 5.86 11.68 -11.70
C TYR A 276 6.83 10.84 -12.53
N GLU A 277 6.46 10.45 -13.75
CA GLU A 277 7.34 9.72 -14.67
C GLU A 277 8.58 10.53 -15.05
N TYR A 278 8.45 11.87 -15.18
CA TYR A 278 9.59 12.76 -15.40
C TYR A 278 10.55 12.76 -14.21
N GLN A 279 10.01 12.84 -12.98
CA GLN A 279 10.82 12.77 -11.75
C GLN A 279 11.60 11.44 -11.65
N ILE A 280 10.96 10.31 -11.98
CA ILE A 280 11.62 9.00 -12.03
C ILE A 280 12.82 9.04 -13.00
N ASN A 281 12.61 9.58 -14.20
CA ASN A 281 13.68 9.63 -15.21
C ASN A 281 14.83 10.56 -14.82
N ALA A 282 14.54 11.70 -14.19
CA ALA A 282 15.54 12.62 -13.69
C ALA A 282 16.41 11.97 -12.60
N LYS A 283 15.77 11.32 -11.63
CA LYS A 283 16.45 10.58 -10.55
C LYS A 283 17.20 9.34 -11.06
N LEU A 284 16.68 8.67 -12.07
CA LEU A 284 17.38 7.58 -12.75
C LEU A 284 18.68 8.07 -13.43
N TYR A 285 18.62 9.26 -14.06
CA TYR A 285 19.80 9.88 -14.63
C TYR A 285 20.83 10.21 -13.55
N GLU A 286 20.41 10.82 -12.45
CA GLU A 286 21.26 11.09 -11.28
C GLU A 286 21.93 9.80 -10.76
N LEU A 287 21.16 8.72 -10.55
CA LEU A 287 21.70 7.43 -10.12
C LEU A 287 22.78 6.89 -11.09
N ARG A 288 22.59 7.08 -12.39
CA ARG A 288 23.59 6.68 -13.39
C ARG A 288 24.87 7.50 -13.31
N CYS A 289 24.76 8.82 -13.11
CA CYS A 289 25.91 9.71 -12.94
C CYS A 289 26.73 9.38 -11.69
N CYS A 290 26.07 8.92 -10.61
CA CYS A 290 26.71 8.57 -9.33
C CYS A 290 27.08 7.07 -9.23
N GLY A 291 27.12 6.33 -10.34
CA GLY A 291 27.49 4.90 -10.34
C GLY A 291 26.52 4.00 -9.53
N GLY A 292 25.29 4.48 -9.32
CA GLY A 292 24.26 3.77 -8.56
C GLY A 292 24.28 4.01 -7.05
N GLN A 293 25.14 4.87 -6.56
CA GLN A 293 25.20 5.27 -5.15
C GLN A 293 24.68 6.71 -5.01
N LEU A 294 23.73 6.91 -4.09
CA LEU A 294 23.34 8.25 -3.64
C LEU A 294 24.05 8.52 -2.31
N ASN A 295 24.69 9.68 -2.17
CA ASN A 295 25.26 10.11 -0.89
C ASN A 295 24.10 10.40 0.08
N VAL A 296 23.91 9.53 1.05
CA VAL A 296 22.96 9.73 2.15
C VAL A 296 23.74 10.15 3.36
N ALA A 297 23.36 11.27 3.98
CA ALA A 297 23.81 11.57 5.33
C ALA A 297 23.33 10.42 6.25
N GLU A 298 24.26 9.82 6.99
CA GLU A 298 23.95 8.74 7.93
C GLU A 298 22.90 9.23 8.95
N SER A 299 21.71 8.66 8.92
CA SER A 299 20.72 8.81 9.97
C SER A 299 21.15 8.00 11.19
N GLN A 300 20.95 8.54 12.40
CA GLN A 300 21.27 7.85 13.65
C GLN A 300 20.56 6.49 13.72
N PRO A 301 21.19 5.46 14.35
CA PRO A 301 20.58 4.15 14.48
C PRO A 301 19.26 4.24 15.26
N PRO A 302 18.21 3.53 14.82
CA PRO A 302 16.91 3.54 15.46
C PRO A 302 16.97 2.86 16.84
N LEU A 303 16.10 3.32 17.74
CA LEU A 303 15.80 2.65 19.01
C LEU A 303 15.13 1.30 18.72
N SER A 304 15.37 0.31 19.57
CA SER A 304 14.76 -1.02 19.44
C SER A 304 13.22 -0.92 19.45
N PRO A 305 12.51 -1.79 18.67
CA PRO A 305 11.05 -1.80 18.66
C PRO A 305 10.49 -2.03 20.08
N SER A 306 9.58 -1.17 20.51
CA SER A 306 8.82 -1.37 21.75
C SER A 306 7.34 -1.51 21.42
N VAL A 307 6.70 -2.56 21.94
CA VAL A 307 5.26 -2.74 21.85
C VAL A 307 4.63 -1.99 23.01
N VAL A 308 3.96 -0.87 22.74
CA VAL A 308 3.08 -0.22 23.70
C VAL A 308 1.66 -0.65 23.37
N ILE A 309 1.15 -1.65 24.07
CA ILE A 309 -0.28 -1.99 24.02
C ILE A 309 -0.96 -1.07 25.04
N SER A 310 -1.78 -0.15 24.57
CA SER A 310 -2.61 0.68 25.44
C SER A 310 -3.70 -0.17 26.08
N GLN A 311 -3.45 -0.68 27.20
CA GLN A 311 -4.16 -1.08 28.41
C GLN A 311 -3.33 -2.17 29.10
N GLU A 312 -2.58 -1.75 30.14
CA GLU A 312 -1.91 -2.60 31.12
C GLU A 312 -1.21 -3.88 30.62
N THR A 313 -0.07 -3.74 29.97
CA THR A 313 1.12 -4.61 30.18
C THR A 313 2.15 -4.33 29.07
N GLU A 314 3.34 -3.85 29.45
CA GLU A 314 4.52 -3.85 28.55
C GLU A 314 4.90 -5.32 28.28
N VAL A 315 4.73 -5.77 27.04
CA VAL A 315 5.32 -7.03 26.59
C VAL A 315 6.61 -6.69 25.83
N LYS A 316 7.75 -6.91 26.47
CA LYS A 316 9.04 -6.91 25.75
C LYS A 316 9.06 -8.14 24.86
N LEU A 317 9.17 -7.94 23.57
CA LEU A 317 9.45 -9.01 22.61
C LEU A 317 10.94 -9.40 22.70
N PRO A 318 11.26 -10.68 22.45
CA PRO A 318 12.60 -11.22 22.55
C PRO A 318 13.58 -10.66 21.51
#